data_77050879be718af154e59f579e4395f3
#
_entry.id   77050879be718af154e59f579e4395f3
#
_cell.length_a   1.000
_cell.length_b   1.000
_cell.length_c   1.000
_cell.angle_alpha   90.00
_cell.angle_beta   90.00
_cell.angle_gamma   90.00
#
_symmetry.space_group_name_H-M   'P 1'
#
loop_
_entity.id
_entity.type
_entity.pdbx_description
1 polymer ?
#
loop_
_entity_poly.entity_id
_entity_poly.type
_entity_poly.pdbx_seq_one_letter_code
_entity_poly.pdbx_strand_id
1 'polypeptide(L)'
;MISCLFADVIFDHCDLSNACFSESVFRRCIFRNCRMTGIDFSDCSFTDITMHDSLALLANLNQTTWKSVEWKQMCFQETSFYNVKFKDINIKDCDFTSSEFNQTKLAGIDVSSSDISSIATQPENLKGVIVNREQAIALAQLLGIIVK
;
A
#
# COMPACT_ATOMS: atom_id res chain seq x y z
N MET A 1 -19.59 -3.91 -13.13
CA MET A 1 -18.27 -4.53 -12.85
C MET A 1 -18.45 -5.99 -12.49
N ILE A 2 -17.63 -6.84 -13.04
CA ILE A 2 -17.66 -8.28 -12.79
C ILE A 2 -16.49 -8.64 -11.86
N SER A 3 -16.80 -9.27 -10.74
CA SER A 3 -15.78 -9.80 -9.85
C SER A 3 -15.03 -10.94 -10.54
N CYS A 4 -13.70 -10.88 -10.51
CA CYS A 4 -12.85 -11.88 -11.13
C CYS A 4 -11.96 -12.57 -10.11
N LEU A 5 -11.56 -13.79 -10.42
CA LEU A 5 -10.52 -14.50 -9.68
C LEU A 5 -9.28 -14.62 -10.57
N PHE A 6 -8.17 -14.09 -10.09
CA PHE A 6 -6.87 -14.24 -10.73
C PHE A 6 -6.01 -15.12 -9.83
N ALA A 7 -5.62 -16.27 -10.32
CA ALA A 7 -4.78 -17.20 -9.57
C ALA A 7 -3.60 -17.66 -10.43
N ASP A 8 -2.41 -17.65 -9.83
CA ASP A 8 -1.17 -18.09 -10.49
C ASP A 8 -0.86 -17.26 -11.75
N VAL A 9 -1.09 -15.93 -11.69
CA VAL A 9 -0.88 -15.02 -12.82
C VAL A 9 0.33 -14.15 -12.56
N ILE A 10 1.14 -13.94 -13.60
CA ILE A 10 2.25 -12.99 -13.58
C ILE A 10 1.89 -11.84 -14.52
N PHE A 11 1.78 -10.64 -13.96
CA PHE A 11 1.62 -9.40 -14.70
C PHE A 11 3.02 -8.80 -14.84
N ASP A 12 3.60 -8.91 -16.03
CA ASP A 12 4.97 -8.46 -16.30
C ASP A 12 4.98 -7.42 -17.41
N HIS A 13 5.50 -6.23 -17.12
CA HIS A 13 5.55 -5.11 -18.06
C HIS A 13 4.17 -4.75 -18.62
N CYS A 14 3.13 -4.87 -17.81
CA CYS A 14 1.77 -4.54 -18.21
C CYS A 14 1.45 -3.07 -17.92
N ASP A 15 0.68 -2.46 -18.79
CA ASP A 15 0.06 -1.17 -18.52
C ASP A 15 -1.39 -1.39 -18.10
N LEU A 16 -1.62 -1.27 -16.79
CA LEU A 16 -2.92 -1.45 -16.16
C LEU A 16 -3.47 -0.10 -15.66
N SER A 17 -2.98 1.00 -16.20
CA SER A 17 -3.38 2.34 -15.76
C SER A 17 -4.89 2.53 -15.96
N ASN A 18 -5.52 3.05 -14.91
CA ASN A 18 -6.97 3.29 -14.86
C ASN A 18 -7.84 2.04 -15.04
N ALA A 19 -7.25 0.85 -14.96
CA ALA A 19 -8.04 -0.38 -15.00
C ALA A 19 -8.88 -0.52 -13.72
N CYS A 20 -10.03 -1.14 -13.83
CA CYS A 20 -10.91 -1.38 -12.71
C CYS A 20 -11.00 -2.88 -12.43
N PHE A 21 -10.47 -3.29 -11.26
CA PHE A 21 -10.51 -4.66 -10.79
C PHE A 21 -11.32 -4.79 -9.49
N SER A 22 -12.16 -3.81 -9.17
CA SER A 22 -12.87 -3.81 -7.89
C SER A 22 -13.61 -5.12 -7.63
N GLU A 23 -13.67 -5.50 -6.35
CA GLU A 23 -14.34 -6.71 -5.87
C GLU A 23 -13.73 -8.02 -6.40
N SER A 24 -12.48 -7.99 -6.87
CA SER A 24 -11.79 -9.17 -7.40
C SER A 24 -10.91 -9.83 -6.33
N VAL A 25 -10.51 -11.06 -6.60
CA VAL A 25 -9.64 -11.86 -5.75
C VAL A 25 -8.38 -12.22 -6.51
N PHE A 26 -7.24 -11.96 -5.89
CA PHE A 26 -5.91 -12.28 -6.45
C PHE A 26 -5.22 -13.26 -5.52
N ARG A 27 -4.77 -14.39 -6.05
CA ARG A 27 -4.04 -15.42 -5.29
C ARG A 27 -2.81 -15.87 -6.06
N ARG A 28 -1.67 -15.90 -5.36
CA ARG A 28 -0.40 -16.35 -5.94
C ARG A 28 -0.10 -15.62 -7.24
N CYS A 29 -0.19 -14.29 -7.19
CA CYS A 29 0.06 -13.43 -8.34
C CYS A 29 1.32 -12.61 -8.12
N ILE A 30 1.98 -12.25 -9.21
CA ILE A 30 3.14 -11.39 -9.23
C ILE A 30 2.84 -10.21 -10.14
N PHE A 31 3.08 -8.99 -9.63
CA PHE A 31 3.04 -7.78 -10.43
C PHE A 31 4.45 -7.22 -10.46
N ARG A 32 5.04 -7.14 -11.63
CA ARG A 32 6.41 -6.62 -11.76
C ARG A 32 6.54 -5.73 -13.00
N ASN A 33 7.26 -4.62 -12.82
CA ASN A 33 7.50 -3.65 -13.89
C ASN A 33 6.20 -3.21 -14.57
N CYS A 34 5.14 -3.05 -13.79
CA CYS A 34 3.84 -2.65 -14.28
C CYS A 34 3.58 -1.17 -14.05
N ARG A 35 2.78 -0.58 -14.90
CA ARG A 35 2.24 0.76 -14.72
C ARG A 35 0.79 0.62 -14.30
N MET A 36 0.48 1.06 -13.07
CA MET A 36 -0.84 0.91 -12.47
C MET A 36 -1.38 2.24 -11.94
N THR A 37 -1.00 3.35 -12.58
CA THR A 37 -1.46 4.67 -12.17
C THR A 37 -2.97 4.78 -12.29
N GLY A 38 -3.64 5.18 -11.20
CA GLY A 38 -5.09 5.32 -11.17
C GLY A 38 -5.86 4.00 -11.17
N ILE A 39 -5.18 2.88 -10.91
CA ILE A 39 -5.84 1.58 -10.87
C ILE A 39 -6.86 1.51 -9.72
N ASP A 40 -7.95 0.83 -9.93
CA ASP A 40 -8.97 0.61 -8.92
C ASP A 40 -8.95 -0.85 -8.46
N PHE A 41 -8.41 -1.07 -7.25
CA PHE A 41 -8.41 -2.36 -6.56
C PHE A 41 -9.38 -2.37 -5.37
N SER A 42 -10.31 -1.43 -5.30
CA SER A 42 -11.21 -1.34 -4.15
C SER A 42 -11.94 -2.67 -3.90
N ASP A 43 -12.12 -3.00 -2.63
CA ASP A 43 -12.81 -4.22 -2.19
C ASP A 43 -12.16 -5.53 -2.70
N CYS A 44 -10.90 -5.48 -3.10
CA CYS A 44 -10.17 -6.67 -3.54
C CYS A 44 -9.55 -7.42 -2.37
N SER A 45 -9.32 -8.70 -2.58
CA SER A 45 -8.63 -9.57 -1.64
C SER A 45 -7.36 -10.11 -2.29
N PHE A 46 -6.25 -9.97 -1.59
CA PHE A 46 -4.92 -10.37 -2.09
C PHE A 46 -4.29 -11.37 -1.13
N THR A 47 -3.92 -12.54 -1.64
CA THR A 47 -3.26 -13.59 -0.86
C THR A 47 -2.05 -14.12 -1.63
N ASP A 48 -0.91 -14.23 -0.96
CA ASP A 48 0.36 -14.70 -1.55
C ASP A 48 0.74 -13.87 -2.78
N ILE A 49 0.93 -12.58 -2.57
CA ILE A 49 1.18 -11.61 -3.63
C ILE A 49 2.58 -11.03 -3.50
N THR A 50 3.25 -10.89 -4.64
CA THR A 50 4.48 -10.11 -4.76
C THR A 50 4.25 -8.97 -5.75
N MET A 51 4.52 -7.74 -5.31
CA MET A 51 4.54 -6.56 -6.19
C MET A 51 5.89 -5.92 -6.10
N HIS A 52 6.56 -5.71 -7.24
CA HIS A 52 7.83 -5.02 -7.21
C HIS A 52 8.08 -4.19 -8.48
N ASP A 53 8.87 -3.15 -8.30
CA ASP A 53 9.34 -2.27 -9.40
C ASP A 53 8.19 -1.74 -10.25
N SER A 54 7.08 -1.37 -9.62
CA SER A 54 5.88 -0.92 -10.31
C SER A 54 5.40 0.43 -9.80
N LEU A 55 4.63 1.14 -10.62
CA LEU A 55 4.07 2.45 -10.32
C LEU A 55 2.57 2.32 -10.09
N ALA A 56 2.11 2.74 -8.91
CA ALA A 56 0.69 2.71 -8.56
C ALA A 56 0.26 4.06 -7.96
N LEU A 57 0.64 5.16 -8.63
CA LEU A 57 0.24 6.50 -8.21
C LEU A 57 -1.27 6.67 -8.32
N LEU A 58 -1.87 7.42 -7.42
CA LEU A 58 -3.30 7.73 -7.45
C LEU A 58 -4.17 6.47 -7.49
N ALA A 59 -3.67 5.36 -6.96
CA ALA A 59 -4.42 4.11 -6.93
C ALA A 59 -5.49 4.13 -5.84
N ASN A 60 -6.52 3.36 -6.04
CA ASN A 60 -7.57 3.15 -5.04
C ASN A 60 -7.42 1.74 -4.46
N LEU A 61 -6.91 1.66 -3.23
CA LEU A 61 -6.76 0.41 -2.50
C LEU A 61 -7.71 0.34 -1.31
N ASN A 62 -8.80 1.10 -1.35
CA ASN A 62 -9.75 1.15 -0.26
C ASN A 62 -10.41 -0.20 -0.03
N GLN A 63 -10.55 -0.55 1.24
CA GLN A 63 -11.24 -1.75 1.69
C GLN A 63 -10.63 -3.04 1.14
N THR A 64 -9.32 -3.04 0.93
CA THR A 64 -8.58 -4.23 0.49
C THR A 64 -8.09 -5.04 1.69
N THR A 65 -7.88 -6.32 1.45
CA THR A 65 -7.27 -7.23 2.42
C THR A 65 -6.02 -7.84 1.80
N TRP A 66 -4.91 -7.80 2.55
CA TRP A 66 -3.61 -8.27 2.08
C TRP A 66 -3.08 -9.31 3.06
N LYS A 67 -2.85 -10.53 2.56
CA LYS A 67 -2.34 -11.62 3.37
C LYS A 67 -1.13 -12.26 2.70
N SER A 68 0.00 -12.36 3.43
CA SER A 68 1.25 -12.93 2.93
C SER A 68 1.73 -12.20 1.67
N VAL A 69 2.09 -10.92 1.84
CA VAL A 69 2.37 -10.02 0.72
C VAL A 69 3.76 -9.42 0.86
N GLU A 70 4.42 -9.25 -0.26
CA GLU A 70 5.68 -8.50 -0.34
C GLU A 70 5.51 -7.34 -1.33
N TRP A 71 5.81 -6.13 -0.87
CA TRP A 71 5.92 -4.93 -1.69
C TRP A 71 7.37 -4.46 -1.67
N LYS A 72 8.00 -4.41 -2.82
CA LYS A 72 9.38 -3.96 -2.95
C LYS A 72 9.52 -2.96 -4.08
N GLN A 73 10.11 -1.79 -3.77
CA GLN A 73 10.31 -0.73 -4.76
C GLN A 73 9.03 -0.37 -5.51
N MET A 74 7.94 -0.28 -4.76
CA MET A 74 6.66 0.18 -5.29
C MET A 74 6.52 1.69 -5.09
N CYS A 75 5.93 2.36 -6.06
CA CYS A 75 5.53 3.74 -5.90
C CYS A 75 4.02 3.80 -5.69
N PHE A 76 3.62 4.16 -4.46
CA PHE A 76 2.23 4.34 -4.06
C PHE A 76 1.94 5.82 -3.71
N GLN A 77 2.53 6.76 -4.44
CA GLN A 77 2.28 8.17 -4.17
C GLN A 77 0.81 8.52 -4.37
N GLU A 78 0.28 9.36 -3.49
CA GLU A 78 -1.08 9.86 -3.54
C GLU A 78 -2.13 8.74 -3.66
N THR A 79 -1.85 7.60 -3.04
CA THR A 79 -2.72 6.42 -3.08
C THR A 79 -3.62 6.40 -1.85
N SER A 80 -4.84 5.92 -2.02
CA SER A 80 -5.80 5.81 -0.94
C SER A 80 -5.80 4.40 -0.35
N PHE A 81 -5.52 4.32 0.96
CA PHE A 81 -5.54 3.08 1.75
C PHE A 81 -6.58 3.23 2.87
N TYR A 82 -7.83 3.38 2.52
CA TYR A 82 -8.90 3.50 3.50
C TYR A 82 -9.41 2.12 3.92
N ASN A 83 -9.44 1.87 5.23
CA ASN A 83 -9.95 0.62 5.81
C ASN A 83 -9.27 -0.62 5.20
N VAL A 84 -7.96 -0.58 5.11
CA VAL A 84 -7.14 -1.68 4.59
C VAL A 84 -6.70 -2.58 5.75
N LYS A 85 -6.72 -3.88 5.53
CA LYS A 85 -6.29 -4.87 6.51
C LYS A 85 -5.07 -5.61 6.00
N PHE A 86 -4.03 -5.63 6.83
CA PHE A 86 -2.78 -6.32 6.54
C PHE A 86 -2.58 -7.48 7.48
N LYS A 87 -2.20 -8.64 6.94
CA LYS A 87 -1.77 -9.78 7.70
C LYS A 87 -0.53 -10.36 7.04
N ASP A 88 0.63 -10.23 7.70
CA ASP A 88 1.90 -10.70 7.20
C ASP A 88 2.29 -9.98 5.90
N ILE A 89 2.67 -8.71 6.03
CA ILE A 89 3.15 -7.92 4.91
C ILE A 89 4.60 -7.51 5.13
N ASN A 90 5.41 -7.62 4.09
CA ASN A 90 6.78 -7.14 4.05
C ASN A 90 6.87 -5.97 3.07
N ILE A 91 7.26 -4.81 3.57
CA ILE A 91 7.39 -3.59 2.77
C ILE A 91 8.85 -3.19 2.74
N LYS A 92 9.41 -3.00 1.55
CA LYS A 92 10.79 -2.60 1.38
C LYS A 92 10.95 -1.56 0.27
N ASP A 93 11.61 -0.46 0.62
CA ASP A 93 11.98 0.60 -0.33
C ASP A 93 10.81 1.10 -1.19
N CYS A 94 9.64 1.28 -0.56
CA CYS A 94 8.46 1.79 -1.22
C CYS A 94 8.30 3.30 -0.99
N ASP A 95 7.53 3.95 -1.85
CA ASP A 95 7.23 5.36 -1.74
C ASP A 95 5.74 5.55 -1.49
N PHE A 96 5.39 6.04 -0.30
CA PHE A 96 4.02 6.33 0.11
C PHE A 96 3.76 7.84 0.23
N THR A 97 4.56 8.67 -0.42
CA THR A 97 4.43 10.12 -0.30
C THR A 97 3.00 10.57 -0.59
N SER A 98 2.45 11.36 0.32
CA SER A 98 1.12 11.94 0.22
C SER A 98 -0.02 10.93 0.13
N SER A 99 0.20 9.70 0.57
CA SER A 99 -0.84 8.69 0.64
C SER A 99 -1.68 8.82 1.91
N GLU A 100 -2.91 8.30 1.87
CA GLU A 100 -3.84 8.33 2.98
C GLU A 100 -4.04 6.94 3.56
N PHE A 101 -3.88 6.83 4.89
CA PHE A 101 -4.06 5.57 5.62
C PHE A 101 -5.20 5.70 6.63
N ASN A 102 -6.30 6.29 6.22
CA ASN A 102 -7.44 6.51 7.11
C ASN A 102 -8.11 5.18 7.45
N GLN A 103 -8.45 4.97 8.71
CA GLN A 103 -9.06 3.73 9.22
C GLN A 103 -8.20 2.49 8.95
N THR A 104 -6.88 2.67 8.78
CA THR A 104 -5.95 1.58 8.46
C THR A 104 -4.91 1.47 9.56
N LYS A 105 -4.93 0.37 10.30
CA LYS A 105 -3.99 0.12 11.39
C LYS A 105 -2.65 -0.32 10.83
N LEU A 106 -1.59 0.35 11.27
CA LEU A 106 -0.22 0.08 10.82
C LEU A 106 0.61 -0.69 11.85
N ALA A 107 -0.03 -1.23 12.90
CA ALA A 107 0.67 -1.95 13.96
C ALA A 107 1.47 -3.13 13.41
N GLY A 108 2.75 -3.20 13.79
CA GLY A 108 3.65 -4.27 13.37
C GLY A 108 4.20 -4.14 11.96
N ILE A 109 3.78 -3.13 11.21
CA ILE A 109 4.26 -2.93 9.84
C ILE A 109 5.53 -2.10 9.87
N ASP A 110 6.57 -2.59 9.20
CA ASP A 110 7.87 -1.93 9.11
C ASP A 110 7.92 -1.08 7.83
N VAL A 111 7.88 0.24 8.00
CA VAL A 111 8.01 1.20 6.89
C VAL A 111 9.34 1.94 6.94
N SER A 112 10.29 1.46 7.74
CA SER A 112 11.54 2.18 8.03
C SER A 112 12.44 2.38 6.81
N SER A 113 12.31 1.57 5.78
CA SER A 113 13.08 1.71 4.54
C SER A 113 12.33 2.52 3.47
N SER A 114 11.13 2.97 3.75
CA SER A 114 10.23 3.58 2.77
C SER A 114 10.07 5.08 3.02
N ASP A 115 9.51 5.79 2.04
CA ASP A 115 9.19 7.21 2.18
C ASP A 115 7.73 7.35 2.58
N ILE A 116 7.49 7.94 3.77
CA ILE A 116 6.16 8.20 4.29
C ILE A 116 5.90 9.71 4.45
N SER A 117 6.57 10.53 3.63
CA SER A 117 6.41 11.98 3.68
C SER A 117 4.97 12.39 3.37
N SER A 118 4.45 13.30 4.17
CA SER A 118 3.11 13.89 3.97
C SER A 118 1.97 12.86 3.93
N ILE A 119 2.11 11.73 4.62
CA ILE A 119 0.98 10.80 4.75
C ILE A 119 -0.11 11.42 5.62
N ALA A 120 -1.35 11.01 5.38
CA ALA A 120 -2.50 11.38 6.20
C ALA A 120 -3.03 10.14 6.91
N THR A 121 -3.22 10.24 8.22
CA THR A 121 -3.78 9.16 9.03
C THR A 121 -4.19 9.71 10.39
N GLN A 122 -4.96 8.93 11.13
CA GLN A 122 -5.30 9.25 12.51
C GLN A 122 -4.20 8.72 13.45
N PRO A 123 -3.93 9.42 14.58
CA PRO A 123 -2.88 8.99 15.52
C PRO A 123 -3.01 7.55 16.00
N GLU A 124 -4.20 7.07 16.25
CA GLU A 124 -4.45 5.71 16.73
C GLU A 124 -4.02 4.64 15.72
N ASN A 125 -3.96 4.96 14.43
CA ASN A 125 -3.52 4.02 13.40
C ASN A 125 -2.00 3.83 13.39
N LEU A 126 -1.25 4.73 14.03
CA LEU A 126 0.21 4.68 14.08
C LEU A 126 0.74 3.83 15.22
N LYS A 127 -0.13 3.36 16.11
CA LYS A 127 0.30 2.55 17.25
C LYS A 127 0.98 1.28 16.77
N GLY A 128 2.24 1.10 17.19
CA GLY A 128 3.01 -0.11 16.86
C GLY A 128 3.64 -0.11 15.47
N VAL A 129 3.53 0.96 14.69
CA VAL A 129 4.24 1.07 13.41
C VAL A 129 5.76 1.13 13.65
N ILE A 130 6.52 0.47 12.78
CA ILE A 130 7.98 0.46 12.87
C ILE A 130 8.55 1.47 11.88
N VAL A 131 9.32 2.44 12.40
CA VAL A 131 9.84 3.57 11.63
C VAL A 131 11.32 3.80 11.95
N ASN A 132 12.00 4.58 11.11
CA ASN A 132 13.33 5.09 11.41
C ASN A 132 13.25 6.41 12.18
N ARG A 133 14.42 6.99 12.53
CA ARG A 133 14.47 8.21 13.36
C ARG A 133 13.86 9.42 12.68
N GLU A 134 14.19 9.66 11.43
CA GLU A 134 13.67 10.80 10.67
C GLU A 134 12.16 10.70 10.51
N GLN A 135 11.66 9.50 10.26
CA GLN A 135 10.22 9.26 10.18
C GLN A 135 9.53 9.51 11.52
N ALA A 136 10.16 9.13 12.62
CA ALA A 136 9.61 9.36 13.96
C ALA A 136 9.46 10.86 14.23
N ILE A 137 10.44 11.67 13.83
CA ILE A 137 10.37 13.13 13.98
C ILE A 137 9.22 13.70 13.14
N ALA A 138 9.09 13.25 11.90
CA ALA A 138 8.02 13.71 11.02
C ALA A 138 6.63 13.33 11.56
N LEU A 139 6.49 12.12 12.09
CA LEU A 139 5.23 11.67 12.69
C LEU A 139 4.91 12.39 13.99
N ALA A 140 5.93 12.74 14.78
CA ALA A 140 5.75 13.55 15.99
C ALA A 140 5.13 14.91 15.62
N GLN A 141 5.60 15.53 14.53
CA GLN A 141 5.05 16.78 14.05
C GLN A 141 3.61 16.62 13.58
N LEU A 142 3.28 15.50 12.95
CA LEU A 142 1.91 15.18 12.55
C LEU A 142 0.97 15.14 13.77
N LEU A 143 1.48 14.71 14.92
CA LEU A 143 0.73 14.65 16.18
C LEU A 143 0.71 16.00 16.92
N GLY A 144 1.28 17.04 16.35
CA GLY A 144 1.34 18.37 16.98
C GLY A 144 2.50 18.53 17.97
N ILE A 145 3.42 17.58 18.03
CA ILE A 145 4.60 17.66 18.90
C ILE A 145 5.65 18.54 18.24
N ILE A 146 6.22 19.47 19.03
CA ILE A 146 7.28 20.34 18.57
C ILE A 146 8.63 19.67 18.90
N VAL A 147 9.43 19.42 17.87
CA VAL A 147 10.76 18.84 18.00
C VAL A 147 11.79 19.94 17.80
N LYS A 148 12.69 20.10 18.78
CA LYS A 148 13.78 21.09 18.73
C LYS A 148 15.12 20.45 18.49
#